data_1d351989480090d2e3ee0c78f9eedc8c
#
_entry.id   1d351989480090d2e3ee0c78f9eedc8c
#
_cell.length_a   1.000
_cell.length_b   1.000
_cell.length_c   1.000
_cell.angle_alpha   90.00
_cell.angle_beta   90.00
_cell.angle_gamma   90.00
#
_symmetry.space_group_name_H-M   'P 1'
#
loop_
_entity.id
_entity.type
_entity.pdbx_description
1 polymer ?
#
loop_
_entity_poly.entity_id
_entity_poly.type
_entity_poly.pdbx_seq_one_letter_code
_entity_poly.pdbx_strand_id
1 'polypeptide(L)'
;KHSNGEKLITEIKKFISENYMSDINLDDVAKLVCLSPTYVSEIFKRKTGENFSEYLIDYRIEIAKDMLKDIRYKVVDVSLMVGYTDSKYFSRLFKKKVGVNPRDYRKLCL
;
A
#
# COMPACT_ATOMS: atom_id res chain seq x y z
N LYS A 1 -7.22 3.56 -26.62
CA LYS A 1 -7.25 2.16 -26.89
C LYS A 1 -6.46 1.41 -25.87
N HIS A 2 -5.36 0.77 -26.31
CA HIS A 2 -4.49 0.13 -25.34
C HIS A 2 -4.00 1.14 -24.32
N SER A 3 -3.90 2.40 -24.69
CA SER A 3 -3.52 3.45 -23.76
C SER A 3 -4.56 3.66 -22.67
N ASN A 4 -5.80 3.20 -22.87
CA ASN A 4 -6.84 3.31 -21.86
C ASN A 4 -6.50 2.45 -20.61
N GLY A 5 -5.98 1.25 -20.83
CA GLY A 5 -5.57 0.40 -19.73
C GLY A 5 -4.42 1.01 -18.94
N GLU A 6 -3.43 1.54 -19.63
CA GLU A 6 -2.28 2.17 -18.98
C GLU A 6 -2.69 3.44 -18.26
N LYS A 7 -3.56 4.24 -18.87
CA LYS A 7 -4.05 5.45 -18.24
C LYS A 7 -4.86 5.12 -16.98
N LEU A 8 -5.67 4.08 -17.05
CA LEU A 8 -6.46 3.62 -15.92
C LEU A 8 -5.56 3.22 -14.76
N ILE A 9 -4.51 2.44 -15.04
CA ILE A 9 -3.57 2.01 -14.01
C ILE A 9 -2.86 3.21 -13.40
N THR A 10 -2.47 4.19 -14.21
CA THR A 10 -1.84 5.41 -13.74
C THR A 10 -2.76 6.16 -12.76
N GLU A 11 -4.05 6.25 -13.08
CA GLU A 11 -5.02 6.90 -12.21
C GLU A 11 -5.19 6.14 -10.90
N ILE A 12 -5.22 4.81 -10.97
CA ILE A 12 -5.35 4.00 -9.76
C ILE A 12 -4.12 4.16 -8.86
N LYS A 13 -2.94 4.12 -9.44
CA LYS A 13 -1.70 4.29 -8.68
C LYS A 13 -1.63 5.67 -8.04
N LYS A 14 -2.09 6.70 -8.74
CA LYS A 14 -2.16 8.04 -8.18
C LYS A 14 -3.12 8.09 -6.99
N PHE A 15 -4.27 7.47 -7.13
CA PHE A 15 -5.24 7.39 -6.03
C PHE A 15 -4.62 6.72 -4.81
N ILE A 16 -3.90 5.62 -5.01
CA ILE A 16 -3.23 4.93 -3.93
C ILE A 16 -2.21 5.84 -3.25
N SER A 17 -1.38 6.53 -4.05
CA SER A 17 -0.33 7.40 -3.50
C SER A 17 -0.90 8.55 -2.67
N GLU A 18 -2.11 9.00 -3.01
CA GLU A 18 -2.74 10.11 -2.31
C GLU A 18 -3.62 9.67 -1.14
N ASN A 19 -3.97 8.39 -1.05
CA ASN A 19 -4.94 7.91 -0.08
C ASN A 19 -4.51 6.66 0.69
N TYR A 20 -3.25 6.23 0.58
CA TYR A 20 -2.82 4.96 1.18
C TYR A 20 -2.98 4.94 2.70
N MET A 21 -2.92 6.11 3.36
CA MET A 21 -3.06 6.20 4.80
C MET A 21 -4.50 6.05 5.28
N SER A 22 -5.44 6.02 4.36
CA SER A 22 -6.86 5.86 4.66
C SER A 22 -7.29 4.43 4.39
N ASP A 23 -8.48 4.08 4.90
CA ASP A 23 -9.04 2.75 4.67
C ASP A 23 -9.70 2.71 3.28
N ILE A 24 -8.88 2.47 2.27
CA ILE A 24 -9.35 2.41 0.89
C ILE A 24 -9.48 0.95 0.45
N ASN A 25 -10.40 0.71 -0.48
CA ASN A 25 -10.63 -0.63 -1.01
C ASN A 25 -10.89 -0.56 -2.51
N LEU A 26 -11.07 -1.72 -3.12
CA LEU A 26 -11.29 -1.83 -4.55
C LEU A 26 -12.57 -1.13 -4.99
N ASP A 27 -13.63 -1.17 -4.16
CA ASP A 27 -14.88 -0.49 -4.48
C ASP A 27 -14.68 1.02 -4.61
N ASP A 28 -13.85 1.61 -3.75
CA ASP A 28 -13.54 3.04 -3.83
C ASP A 28 -12.89 3.37 -5.16
N VAL A 29 -11.97 2.53 -5.59
CA VAL A 29 -11.26 2.72 -6.86
C VAL A 29 -12.23 2.57 -8.03
N ALA A 30 -13.08 1.56 -7.98
CA ALA A 30 -14.05 1.31 -9.05
C ALA A 30 -14.99 2.52 -9.23
N LYS A 31 -15.44 3.10 -8.13
CA LYS A 31 -16.27 4.31 -8.18
C LYS A 31 -15.52 5.47 -8.79
N LEU A 32 -14.27 5.64 -8.42
CA LEU A 32 -13.44 6.73 -8.94
C LEU A 32 -13.35 6.69 -10.47
N VAL A 33 -13.12 5.50 -11.02
CA VAL A 33 -12.92 5.35 -12.45
C VAL A 33 -14.20 4.99 -13.20
N CYS A 34 -15.33 4.90 -12.50
CA CYS A 34 -16.66 4.63 -13.08
C CYS A 34 -16.73 3.30 -13.82
N LEU A 35 -16.10 2.26 -13.23
CA LEU A 35 -16.09 0.92 -13.81
C LEU A 35 -16.49 -0.08 -12.72
N SER A 36 -16.80 -1.31 -13.14
CA SER A 36 -17.19 -2.33 -12.17
C SER A 36 -15.96 -2.80 -11.38
N PRO A 37 -16.15 -3.18 -10.09
CA PRO A 37 -15.03 -3.71 -9.30
C PRO A 37 -14.39 -4.93 -9.94
N THR A 38 -15.17 -5.81 -10.54
CA THR A 38 -14.65 -7.00 -11.20
C THR A 38 -13.71 -6.64 -12.34
N TYR A 39 -14.12 -5.70 -13.19
CA TYR A 39 -13.29 -5.29 -14.31
C TYR A 39 -12.00 -4.63 -13.80
N VAL A 40 -12.11 -3.74 -12.82
CA VAL A 40 -10.93 -3.06 -12.25
C VAL A 40 -9.97 -4.08 -11.65
N SER A 41 -10.50 -5.06 -10.92
CA SER A 41 -9.68 -6.11 -10.32
C SER A 41 -8.89 -6.87 -11.38
N GLU A 42 -9.56 -7.26 -12.46
CA GLU A 42 -8.93 -8.04 -13.52
C GLU A 42 -7.86 -7.26 -14.26
N ILE A 43 -8.17 -6.02 -14.64
CA ILE A 43 -7.21 -5.23 -15.39
C ILE A 43 -6.03 -4.82 -14.51
N PHE A 44 -6.27 -4.52 -13.25
CA PHE A 44 -5.20 -4.14 -12.34
C PHE A 44 -4.21 -5.29 -12.18
N LYS A 45 -4.72 -6.50 -11.92
CA LYS A 45 -3.84 -7.66 -11.76
C LYS A 45 -3.10 -7.98 -13.05
N ARG A 46 -3.77 -7.88 -14.19
CA ARG A 46 -3.13 -8.18 -15.47
C ARG A 46 -2.01 -7.20 -15.78
N LYS A 47 -2.20 -5.91 -15.45
CA LYS A 47 -1.22 -4.88 -15.77
C LYS A 47 -0.09 -4.76 -14.75
N THR A 48 -0.37 -5.00 -13.46
CA THR A 48 0.64 -4.82 -12.40
C THR A 48 1.23 -6.14 -11.90
N GLY A 49 0.57 -7.26 -12.15
CA GLY A 49 1.01 -8.56 -11.65
C GLY A 49 0.52 -8.88 -10.26
N GLU A 50 -0.13 -7.95 -9.56
CA GLU A 50 -0.63 -8.15 -8.21
C GLU A 50 -2.09 -7.70 -8.13
N ASN A 51 -2.83 -8.28 -7.17
CA ASN A 51 -4.15 -7.75 -6.92
C ASN A 51 -4.04 -6.43 -6.14
N PHE A 52 -5.14 -5.68 -6.10
CA PHE A 52 -5.15 -4.35 -5.48
C PHE A 52 -4.73 -4.39 -4.01
N SER A 53 -5.23 -5.37 -3.25
CA SER A 53 -4.91 -5.47 -1.82
C SER A 53 -3.42 -5.67 -1.58
N GLU A 54 -2.79 -6.57 -2.34
CA GLU A 54 -1.35 -6.81 -2.20
C GLU A 54 -0.54 -5.60 -2.60
N TYR A 55 -0.95 -4.94 -3.68
CA TYR A 55 -0.26 -3.73 -4.12
C TYR A 55 -0.30 -2.64 -3.04
N LEU A 56 -1.48 -2.46 -2.42
CA LEU A 56 -1.64 -1.46 -1.37
C LEU A 56 -0.77 -1.79 -0.16
N ILE A 57 -0.76 -3.07 0.25
CA ILE A 57 0.09 -3.50 1.36
C ILE A 57 1.56 -3.21 1.06
N ASP A 58 2.02 -3.62 -0.11
CA ASP A 58 3.42 -3.41 -0.49
C ASP A 58 3.76 -1.93 -0.54
N TYR A 59 2.85 -1.11 -1.04
CA TYR A 59 3.04 0.34 -1.08
C TYR A 59 3.22 0.91 0.33
N ARG A 60 2.33 0.54 1.24
CA ARG A 60 2.38 0.99 2.63
C ARG A 60 3.67 0.55 3.33
N ILE A 61 4.09 -0.68 3.07
CA ILE A 61 5.32 -1.21 3.67
C ILE A 61 6.54 -0.43 3.19
N GLU A 62 6.61 -0.08 1.89
CA GLU A 62 7.72 0.70 1.38
C GLU A 62 7.79 2.09 2.01
N ILE A 63 6.64 2.75 2.18
CA ILE A 63 6.59 4.03 2.86
C ILE A 63 7.03 3.87 4.32
N ALA A 64 6.57 2.81 4.99
CA ALA A 64 6.95 2.54 6.38
C ALA A 64 8.45 2.34 6.52
N LYS A 65 9.08 1.65 5.58
CA LYS A 65 10.53 1.45 5.60
C LYS A 65 11.26 2.78 5.59
N ASP A 66 10.83 3.71 4.77
CA ASP A 66 11.44 5.03 4.74
C ASP A 66 11.23 5.80 6.04
N MET A 67 10.02 5.75 6.60
CA MET A 67 9.72 6.43 7.86
C MET A 67 10.52 5.87 9.02
N LEU A 68 10.74 4.55 9.04
CA LEU A 68 11.47 3.90 10.12
C LEU A 68 12.93 4.34 10.19
N LYS A 69 13.48 4.87 9.12
CA LYS A 69 14.86 5.38 9.13
C LYS A 69 14.99 6.66 9.95
N ASP A 70 13.88 7.31 10.22
CA ASP A 70 13.84 8.53 11.02
C ASP A 70 13.47 8.16 12.46
N ILE A 71 14.44 8.23 13.38
CA ILE A 71 14.27 7.80 14.77
C ILE A 71 13.26 8.67 15.54
N ARG A 72 12.87 9.81 15.00
CA ARG A 72 11.86 10.66 15.63
C ARG A 72 10.48 10.01 15.63
N TYR A 73 10.22 9.11 14.67
CA TYR A 73 8.94 8.41 14.61
C TYR A 73 9.01 7.11 15.41
N LYS A 74 8.05 6.91 16.31
CA LYS A 74 7.90 5.63 16.99
C LYS A 74 7.29 4.63 16.03
N VAL A 75 7.54 3.34 16.27
CA VAL A 75 6.97 2.29 15.41
C VAL A 75 5.44 2.40 15.37
N VAL A 76 4.79 2.69 16.51
CA VAL A 76 3.33 2.82 16.55
C VAL A 76 2.87 4.01 15.71
N ASP A 77 3.64 5.08 15.66
CA ASP A 77 3.31 6.25 14.84
C ASP A 77 3.40 5.88 13.36
N VAL A 78 4.46 5.17 12.97
CA VAL A 78 4.61 4.73 11.58
C VAL A 78 3.43 3.86 11.17
N SER A 79 3.04 2.93 12.03
CA SER A 79 1.88 2.07 11.77
C SER A 79 0.63 2.90 11.42
N LEU A 80 0.32 3.88 12.26
CA LEU A 80 -0.84 4.74 12.05
C LEU A 80 -0.70 5.58 10.78
N MET A 81 0.48 6.12 10.54
CA MET A 81 0.71 7.02 9.41
C MET A 81 0.60 6.31 8.07
N VAL A 82 0.87 5.00 8.03
CA VAL A 82 0.73 4.25 6.78
C VAL A 82 -0.63 3.54 6.66
N GLY A 83 -1.53 3.76 7.62
CA GLY A 83 -2.90 3.30 7.47
C GLY A 83 -3.33 2.12 8.34
N TYR A 84 -2.52 1.73 9.33
CA TYR A 84 -2.85 0.59 10.20
C TYR A 84 -3.09 1.07 11.63
N THR A 85 -4.32 0.91 12.10
CA THR A 85 -4.67 1.28 13.48
C THR A 85 -4.17 0.25 14.49
N ASP A 86 -3.98 -1.00 14.07
CA ASP A 86 -3.48 -2.07 14.93
C ASP A 86 -1.99 -2.26 14.66
N SER A 87 -1.15 -1.75 15.57
CA SER A 87 0.29 -1.81 15.39
C SER A 87 0.86 -3.22 15.47
N LYS A 88 0.17 -4.13 16.19
CA LYS A 88 0.60 -5.53 16.24
C LYS A 88 0.38 -6.20 14.90
N TYR A 89 -0.76 -5.94 14.30
CA TYR A 89 -1.04 -6.45 12.96
C TYR A 89 -0.04 -5.92 11.95
N PHE A 90 0.23 -4.60 12.02
CA PHE A 90 1.22 -3.97 11.15
C PHE A 90 2.60 -4.65 11.31
N SER A 91 3.03 -4.89 12.55
CA SER A 91 4.34 -5.50 12.79
C SER A 91 4.44 -6.90 12.20
N ARG A 92 3.38 -7.70 12.32
CA ARG A 92 3.34 -9.03 11.71
C ARG A 92 3.40 -8.95 10.20
N LEU A 93 2.65 -8.03 9.63
CA LEU A 93 2.60 -7.83 8.19
C LEU A 93 3.95 -7.36 7.66
N PHE A 94 4.56 -6.41 8.36
CA PHE A 94 5.89 -5.90 8.02
C PHE A 94 6.92 -7.04 8.03
N LYS A 95 6.92 -7.84 9.10
CA LYS A 95 7.85 -8.95 9.20
C LYS A 95 7.65 -9.96 8.06
N LYS A 96 6.40 -10.22 7.71
CA LYS A 96 6.09 -11.13 6.60
C LYS A 96 6.65 -10.62 5.28
N LYS A 97 6.54 -9.32 5.04
CA LYS A 97 6.96 -8.71 3.77
C LYS A 97 8.46 -8.42 3.72
N VAL A 98 9.05 -8.02 4.83
CA VAL A 98 10.44 -7.54 4.87
C VAL A 98 11.41 -8.59 5.42
N GLY A 99 10.91 -9.51 6.25
CA GLY A 99 11.73 -10.57 6.82
C GLY A 99 12.10 -10.34 8.27
N VAL A 100 12.04 -9.10 8.76
CA VAL A 100 12.29 -8.74 10.16
C VAL A 100 11.20 -7.77 10.61
N ASN A 101 11.02 -7.65 11.94
CA ASN A 101 10.01 -6.75 12.45
C ASN A 101 10.47 -5.27 12.31
N PRO A 102 9.58 -4.30 12.48
CA PRO A 102 9.96 -2.89 12.26
C PRO A 102 11.09 -2.40 13.15
N ARG A 103 11.11 -2.82 14.41
CA ARG A 103 12.17 -2.41 15.34
C ARG A 103 13.52 -2.92 14.87
N ASP A 104 13.60 -4.18 14.51
CA ASP A 104 14.84 -4.78 14.03
C ASP A 104 15.27 -4.18 12.70
N TYR A 105 14.31 -3.90 11.82
CA TYR A 105 14.61 -3.24 10.56
C TYR A 105 15.29 -1.89 10.79
N ARG A 106 14.74 -1.10 11.73
CA ARG A 106 15.34 0.20 12.07
C ARG A 106 16.78 0.05 12.52
N LYS A 107 17.07 -0.96 13.36
CA LYS A 107 18.44 -1.20 13.83
C LYS A 107 19.37 -1.50 12.66
N LEU A 108 18.89 -2.23 11.67
CA LEU A 108 19.71 -2.56 10.50
C LEU A 108 20.02 -1.34 9.65
N CYS A 109 19.19 -0.30 9.72
CA CYS A 109 19.36 0.92 8.93
C CYS A 109 20.24 1.97 9.61
N LEU A 110 20.57 1.79 10.89
CA LEU A 110 21.35 2.79 11.66
C LEU A 110 22.85 2.53 11.67
#